data_29f1e2c0052138e697fd6fe19665d256
#
_entry.id   29f1e2c0052138e697fd6fe19665d256
#
_cell.length_a   1.000
_cell.length_b   1.000
_cell.length_c   1.000
_cell.angle_alpha   90.00
_cell.angle_beta   90.00
_cell.angle_gamma   90.00
#
_symmetry.space_group_name_H-M   'P 1'
#
loop_
_entity.id
_entity.type
_entity.pdbx_description
1 polymer ?
#
loop_
_entity_poly.entity_id
_entity_poly.type
_entity_poly.pdbx_seq_one_letter_code
_entity_poly.pdbx_strand_id
1 'polypeptide(L)'
;METKNINVCETFPDGTPIDGWFYDTNVPSLEKIGKQYVLTAYGILDDGKLHTKEIQALIDLAAKDGGGVIVVPSGTYLTGALFFKQGVHLYVAQGGMLKGSDDCSDYPICETRIEGESCLYFSALINADGLDGFVMCGPGTIDGNGMRSWKAFWLRRSWNPKCTNKDEQRPRLVYLSNCKNVLIADLNLQNSHFWTTHLYHCDHVKYLNCRIFSPASPVKAPSTDAIDIDVCSDILVKNCYLEVNDDSVVLKGGKGPWADTAPENGANERILVEDCVYGFCHGCLT
;
A
#
# COMPACT_ATOMS: atom_id res chain seq x y z
N MET A 1 -8.68 -40.62 -2.27
CA MET A 1 -7.87 -39.41 -2.53
C MET A 1 -6.97 -39.27 -1.32
N GLU A 2 -5.69 -39.57 -1.45
CA GLU A 2 -4.73 -39.36 -0.39
C GLU A 2 -4.58 -37.85 -0.16
N THR A 3 -4.92 -37.36 1.01
CA THR A 3 -4.54 -36.02 1.48
C THR A 3 -3.03 -35.99 1.54
N LYS A 4 -2.38 -35.32 0.57
CA LYS A 4 -0.98 -34.96 0.70
C LYS A 4 -0.86 -34.17 1.98
N ASN A 5 -0.16 -34.72 2.99
CA ASN A 5 0.35 -33.95 4.11
C ASN A 5 1.24 -32.85 3.53
N ILE A 6 0.71 -31.64 3.44
CA ILE A 6 1.51 -30.45 3.20
C ILE A 6 2.30 -30.27 4.50
N ASN A 7 3.60 -30.50 4.43
CA ASN A 7 4.48 -30.14 5.55
C ASN A 7 4.36 -28.64 5.76
N VAL A 8 3.59 -28.24 6.76
CA VAL A 8 3.56 -26.85 7.20
C VAL A 8 4.97 -26.57 7.75
N CYS A 9 5.65 -25.60 7.18
CA CYS A 9 6.96 -25.19 7.69
C CYS A 9 6.74 -24.55 9.05
N GLU A 10 7.31 -25.15 10.11
CA GLU A 10 7.15 -24.67 11.49
C GLU A 10 8.22 -23.65 11.88
N THR A 11 9.23 -23.46 11.01
CA THR A 11 10.35 -22.54 11.25
C THR A 11 10.70 -21.77 9.99
N PHE A 12 11.23 -20.57 10.17
CA PHE A 12 11.94 -19.84 9.13
C PHE A 12 13.26 -20.53 8.74
N PRO A 13 13.89 -20.16 7.61
CA PRO A 13 15.12 -20.80 7.15
C PRO A 13 16.29 -20.73 8.14
N ASP A 14 16.32 -19.76 9.04
CA ASP A 14 17.31 -19.62 10.12
C ASP A 14 17.03 -20.48 11.35
N GLY A 15 15.93 -21.24 11.33
CA GLY A 15 15.46 -22.08 12.42
C GLY A 15 14.59 -21.37 13.46
N THR A 16 14.29 -20.10 13.29
CA THR A 16 13.36 -19.36 14.16
C THR A 16 11.96 -19.93 14.03
N PRO A 17 11.25 -20.29 15.11
CA PRO A 17 9.86 -20.77 15.03
C PRO A 17 8.94 -19.70 14.41
N ILE A 18 8.01 -20.14 13.59
CA ILE A 18 6.95 -19.26 13.07
C ILE A 18 5.96 -19.01 14.21
N ASP A 19 5.86 -17.75 14.63
CA ASP A 19 4.98 -17.35 15.72
C ASP A 19 3.49 -17.53 15.39
N GLY A 20 2.66 -17.77 16.42
CA GLY A 20 1.20 -17.91 16.28
C GLY A 20 0.53 -16.71 15.63
N TRP A 21 1.13 -15.53 15.69
CA TRP A 21 0.65 -14.33 15.02
C TRP A 21 0.51 -14.52 13.49
N PHE A 22 1.43 -15.26 12.84
CA PHE A 22 1.36 -15.53 11.40
C PHE A 22 0.17 -16.41 11.00
N TYR A 23 -0.37 -17.19 11.93
CA TYR A 23 -1.54 -18.07 11.67
C TYR A 23 -2.87 -17.39 11.97
N ASP A 24 -2.89 -16.26 12.66
CA ASP A 24 -4.10 -15.48 12.88
C ASP A 24 -4.42 -14.64 11.62
N THR A 25 -5.42 -15.07 10.87
CA THR A 25 -5.88 -14.42 9.63
C THR A 25 -7.25 -13.78 9.79
N ASN A 26 -7.64 -13.43 11.01
CA ASN A 26 -8.92 -12.79 11.28
C ASN A 26 -8.94 -11.36 10.76
N VAL A 27 -9.94 -11.03 9.95
CA VAL A 27 -10.26 -9.68 9.52
C VAL A 27 -11.44 -9.17 10.35
N PRO A 28 -11.31 -8.05 11.07
CA PRO A 28 -12.40 -7.53 11.89
C PRO A 28 -13.55 -7.04 11.01
N SER A 29 -14.79 -7.31 11.42
CA SER A 29 -15.95 -6.68 10.77
C SER A 29 -15.95 -5.17 11.02
N LEU A 30 -16.60 -4.40 10.14
CA LEU A 30 -16.65 -2.93 10.22
C LEU A 30 -17.08 -2.43 11.62
N GLU A 31 -18.04 -3.11 12.25
CA GLU A 31 -18.55 -2.73 13.57
C GLU A 31 -17.51 -2.87 14.69
N LYS A 32 -16.50 -3.72 14.48
CA LYS A 32 -15.41 -3.96 15.45
C LYS A 32 -14.22 -3.05 15.28
N ILE A 33 -14.13 -2.33 14.14
CA ILE A 33 -13.00 -1.42 13.87
C ILE A 33 -13.12 -0.14 14.67
N GLY A 34 -14.34 0.38 14.88
CA GLY A 34 -14.57 1.57 15.68
C GLY A 34 -15.78 2.39 15.25
N LYS A 35 -15.89 3.61 15.80
CA LYS A 35 -16.91 4.58 15.41
C LYS A 35 -16.80 4.91 13.93
N GLN A 36 -17.90 4.83 13.20
CA GLN A 36 -17.93 5.01 11.75
C GLN A 36 -18.11 6.49 11.36
N TYR A 37 -17.28 6.95 10.45
CA TYR A 37 -17.34 8.26 9.80
C TYR A 37 -17.57 8.03 8.30
N VAL A 38 -18.84 7.90 7.92
CA VAL A 38 -19.23 7.61 6.52
C VAL A 38 -19.16 8.87 5.69
N LEU A 39 -18.40 8.88 4.58
CA LEU A 39 -18.15 10.07 3.76
C LEU A 39 -19.43 10.86 3.43
N THR A 40 -20.48 10.16 2.99
CA THR A 40 -21.76 10.80 2.60
C THR A 40 -22.48 11.48 3.76
N ALA A 41 -22.32 10.99 4.99
CA ALA A 41 -22.91 11.64 6.17
C ALA A 41 -22.26 13.00 6.51
N TYR A 42 -21.08 13.27 5.94
CA TYR A 42 -20.35 14.53 6.09
C TYR A 42 -20.35 15.37 4.81
N GLY A 43 -21.25 15.06 3.86
CA GLY A 43 -21.41 15.84 2.64
C GLY A 43 -20.35 15.59 1.55
N ILE A 44 -19.51 14.56 1.72
CA ILE A 44 -18.54 14.13 0.72
C ILE A 44 -19.26 13.17 -0.23
N LEU A 45 -19.47 13.60 -1.47
CA LEU A 45 -20.35 12.92 -2.42
C LEU A 45 -19.57 12.34 -3.61
N ASP A 46 -20.17 11.37 -4.27
CA ASP A 46 -19.76 10.87 -5.59
C ASP A 46 -20.20 11.87 -6.69
N ASP A 47 -19.52 13.01 -6.76
CA ASP A 47 -19.86 14.12 -7.67
C ASP A 47 -18.71 14.46 -8.63
N GLY A 48 -17.66 13.64 -8.66
CA GLY A 48 -16.49 13.81 -9.51
C GLY A 48 -15.55 14.96 -9.09
N LYS A 49 -15.80 15.62 -7.96
CA LYS A 49 -14.92 16.67 -7.45
C LYS A 49 -13.82 16.09 -6.57
N LEU A 50 -12.74 16.85 -6.45
CA LEU A 50 -11.62 16.52 -5.57
C LEU A 50 -11.98 16.87 -4.12
N HIS A 51 -12.09 15.85 -3.26
CA HIS A 51 -12.50 15.96 -1.85
C HIS A 51 -11.35 15.76 -0.86
N THR A 52 -10.10 16.02 -1.27
CA THR A 52 -8.92 15.78 -0.43
C THR A 52 -9.01 16.49 0.92
N LYS A 53 -9.40 17.78 0.91
CA LYS A 53 -9.46 18.58 2.13
C LYS A 53 -10.57 18.11 3.07
N GLU A 54 -11.72 17.75 2.50
CA GLU A 54 -12.89 17.30 3.25
C GLU A 54 -12.63 15.93 3.89
N ILE A 55 -12.04 15.00 3.13
CA ILE A 55 -11.68 13.68 3.66
C ILE A 55 -10.57 13.80 4.71
N GLN A 56 -9.56 14.64 4.47
CA GLN A 56 -8.52 14.88 5.49
C GLN A 56 -9.10 15.51 6.77
N ALA A 57 -10.00 16.48 6.65
CA ALA A 57 -10.66 17.06 7.81
C ALA A 57 -11.49 16.03 8.58
N LEU A 58 -12.08 15.05 7.89
CA LEU A 58 -12.81 13.96 8.53
C LEU A 58 -11.88 12.99 9.28
N ILE A 59 -10.71 12.68 8.71
CA ILE A 59 -9.65 11.93 9.39
C ILE A 59 -9.20 12.66 10.66
N ASP A 60 -9.00 13.98 10.56
CA ASP A 60 -8.58 14.82 11.66
C ASP A 60 -9.65 14.90 12.77
N LEU A 61 -10.93 14.95 12.38
CA LEU A 61 -12.05 14.90 13.32
C LEU A 61 -12.10 13.55 14.04
N ALA A 62 -12.01 12.44 13.31
CA ALA A 62 -12.01 11.11 13.89
C ALA A 62 -10.87 10.93 14.91
N ALA A 63 -9.67 11.41 14.59
CA ALA A 63 -8.52 11.39 15.51
C ALA A 63 -8.77 12.21 16.76
N LYS A 64 -9.34 13.41 16.62
CA LYS A 64 -9.70 14.29 17.74
C LYS A 64 -10.77 13.66 18.64
N ASP A 65 -11.69 12.92 18.09
CA ASP A 65 -12.77 12.22 18.80
C ASP A 65 -12.29 10.93 19.51
N GLY A 66 -10.99 10.60 19.42
CA GLY A 66 -10.41 9.41 20.06
C GLY A 66 -10.27 8.22 19.14
N GLY A 67 -10.44 8.40 17.83
CA GLY A 67 -10.30 7.36 16.82
C GLY A 67 -11.62 6.94 16.16
N GLY A 68 -11.51 6.01 15.22
CA GLY A 68 -12.64 5.48 14.48
C GLY A 68 -12.27 5.01 13.07
N VAL A 69 -13.24 4.81 12.22
CA VAL A 69 -13.04 4.31 10.86
C VAL A 69 -13.69 5.24 9.84
N ILE A 70 -12.89 5.70 8.89
CA ILE A 70 -13.38 6.41 7.71
C ILE A 70 -13.98 5.37 6.77
N VAL A 71 -15.26 5.51 6.46
CA VAL A 71 -16.00 4.59 5.60
C VAL A 71 -16.24 5.23 4.25
N VAL A 72 -15.67 4.62 3.21
CA VAL A 72 -15.94 4.95 1.81
C VAL A 72 -17.12 4.07 1.35
N PRO A 73 -18.35 4.60 1.25
CA PRO A 73 -19.51 3.81 0.85
C PRO A 73 -19.50 3.56 -0.67
N SER A 74 -20.51 2.84 -1.19
CA SER A 74 -20.66 2.65 -2.63
C SER A 74 -20.65 3.99 -3.38
N GLY A 75 -19.91 4.07 -4.49
CA GLY A 75 -19.64 5.28 -5.28
C GLY A 75 -18.14 5.52 -5.49
N THR A 76 -17.80 6.59 -6.20
CA THR A 76 -16.39 6.96 -6.52
C THR A 76 -16.05 8.30 -5.89
N TYR A 77 -15.08 8.30 -4.98
CA TYR A 77 -14.68 9.48 -4.22
C TYR A 77 -13.26 9.88 -4.63
N LEU A 78 -13.14 11.01 -5.33
CA LEU A 78 -11.86 11.49 -5.84
C LEU A 78 -11.08 12.26 -4.76
N THR A 79 -9.82 11.93 -4.59
CA THR A 79 -8.95 12.56 -3.59
C THR A 79 -7.49 12.64 -4.06
N GLY A 80 -6.73 13.58 -3.53
CA GLY A 80 -5.27 13.56 -3.51
C GLY A 80 -4.75 12.83 -2.27
N ALA A 81 -3.55 13.19 -1.82
CA ALA A 81 -2.91 12.55 -0.67
C ALA A 81 -3.70 12.71 0.64
N LEU A 82 -3.84 11.60 1.36
CA LEU A 82 -4.44 11.53 2.70
C LEU A 82 -3.41 11.03 3.71
N PHE A 83 -3.43 11.63 4.89
CA PHE A 83 -2.51 11.31 6.00
C PHE A 83 -3.31 10.82 7.20
N PHE A 84 -3.22 9.52 7.46
CA PHE A 84 -3.91 8.88 8.57
C PHE A 84 -3.24 9.18 9.90
N LYS A 85 -4.00 9.11 10.97
CA LYS A 85 -3.59 9.43 12.35
C LYS A 85 -3.84 8.23 13.27
N GLN A 86 -3.16 8.22 14.40
CA GLN A 86 -3.30 7.15 15.39
C GLN A 86 -4.77 6.91 15.76
N GLY A 87 -5.16 5.64 15.72
CA GLY A 87 -6.52 5.19 16.02
C GLY A 87 -7.56 5.46 14.94
N VAL A 88 -7.18 6.02 13.78
CA VAL A 88 -8.08 6.22 12.63
C VAL A 88 -7.79 5.19 11.55
N HIS A 89 -8.81 4.47 11.13
CA HIS A 89 -8.76 3.37 10.20
C HIS A 89 -9.49 3.69 8.89
N LEU A 90 -9.32 2.87 7.86
CA LEU A 90 -10.00 3.01 6.56
C LEU A 90 -10.77 1.74 6.22
N TYR A 91 -12.04 1.90 5.88
CA TYR A 91 -12.86 0.84 5.33
C TYR A 91 -13.46 1.26 3.99
N VAL A 92 -13.24 0.47 2.94
CA VAL A 92 -13.85 0.71 1.63
C VAL A 92 -14.93 -0.35 1.39
N ALA A 93 -16.18 0.09 1.40
CA ALA A 93 -17.32 -0.81 1.26
C ALA A 93 -17.43 -1.42 -0.15
N GLN A 94 -18.20 -2.48 -0.28
CA GLN A 94 -18.50 -3.07 -1.58
C GLN A 94 -19.10 -2.02 -2.53
N GLY A 95 -18.55 -1.92 -3.74
CA GLY A 95 -18.94 -0.90 -4.72
C GLY A 95 -18.38 0.49 -4.42
N GLY A 96 -17.69 0.67 -3.29
CA GLY A 96 -16.96 1.90 -2.98
C GLY A 96 -15.60 1.94 -3.66
N MET A 97 -15.22 3.12 -4.12
CA MET A 97 -13.90 3.39 -4.71
C MET A 97 -13.33 4.69 -4.15
N LEU A 98 -12.19 4.61 -3.51
CA LEU A 98 -11.35 5.76 -3.23
C LEU A 98 -10.40 5.95 -4.40
N LYS A 99 -10.62 7.00 -5.19
CA LYS A 99 -9.88 7.23 -6.44
C LYS A 99 -8.90 8.37 -6.28
N GLY A 100 -7.64 8.13 -6.63
CA GLY A 100 -6.60 9.13 -6.65
C GLY A 100 -6.77 10.17 -7.74
N SER A 101 -6.33 11.41 -7.49
CA SER A 101 -6.17 12.40 -8.54
C SER A 101 -5.15 11.92 -9.57
N ASP A 102 -5.37 12.19 -10.84
CA ASP A 102 -4.38 11.96 -11.89
C ASP A 102 -3.38 13.12 -12.05
N ASP A 103 -3.58 14.19 -11.28
CA ASP A 103 -2.65 15.31 -11.21
C ASP A 103 -1.69 15.16 -10.04
N CYS A 104 -0.39 15.03 -10.33
CA CYS A 104 0.61 14.87 -9.27
C CYS A 104 0.73 16.10 -8.36
N SER A 105 0.22 17.29 -8.75
CA SER A 105 0.21 18.48 -7.90
C SER A 105 -0.72 18.37 -6.68
N ASP A 106 -1.64 17.38 -6.69
CA ASP A 106 -2.51 17.07 -5.55
C ASP A 106 -1.84 16.18 -4.49
N TYR A 107 -0.56 15.87 -4.69
CA TYR A 107 0.28 15.07 -3.79
C TYR A 107 1.47 15.93 -3.34
N PRO A 108 1.50 16.42 -2.11
CA PRO A 108 2.61 17.24 -1.62
C PRO A 108 3.94 16.48 -1.66
N ILE A 109 5.01 17.22 -1.94
CA ILE A 109 6.38 16.70 -1.80
C ILE A 109 6.72 16.63 -0.32
N CYS A 110 7.24 15.50 0.12
CA CYS A 110 7.66 15.27 1.50
C CYS A 110 8.99 14.49 1.54
N GLU A 111 9.62 14.51 2.69
CA GLU A 111 10.73 13.60 2.97
C GLU A 111 10.19 12.18 3.00
N THR A 112 10.86 11.29 2.29
CA THR A 112 10.45 9.91 2.17
C THR A 112 11.64 9.05 1.73
N ARG A 113 11.39 7.78 1.42
CA ARG A 113 12.42 6.85 0.98
C ARG A 113 12.04 6.23 -0.36
N ILE A 114 12.95 6.25 -1.32
CA ILE A 114 12.80 5.64 -2.64
C ILE A 114 14.09 4.91 -3.00
N GLU A 115 13.96 3.66 -3.42
CA GLU A 115 15.09 2.83 -3.86
C GLU A 115 16.25 2.78 -2.85
N GLY A 116 15.95 2.65 -1.57
CA GLY A 116 16.96 2.54 -0.51
C GLY A 116 17.65 3.85 -0.13
N GLU A 117 17.13 4.99 -0.54
CA GLU A 117 17.69 6.32 -0.23
C GLU A 117 16.61 7.28 0.25
N SER A 118 16.91 8.06 1.29
CA SER A 118 16.07 9.16 1.74
C SER A 118 16.09 10.31 0.74
N CYS A 119 14.94 10.82 0.36
CA CYS A 119 14.81 11.88 -0.63
C CYS A 119 13.52 12.67 -0.49
N LEU A 120 13.43 13.80 -1.19
CA LEU A 120 12.17 14.52 -1.40
C LEU A 120 11.43 13.91 -2.59
N TYR A 121 10.19 13.47 -2.35
CA TYR A 121 9.38 12.81 -3.37
C TYR A 121 7.88 13.06 -3.12
N PHE A 122 7.02 12.77 -4.10
CA PHE A 122 5.57 12.84 -3.88
C PHE A 122 5.13 11.90 -2.76
N SER A 123 4.26 12.40 -1.87
CA SER A 123 3.53 11.56 -0.93
C SER A 123 2.70 10.51 -1.67
N ALA A 124 2.29 9.48 -0.97
CA ALA A 124 1.35 8.49 -1.50
C ALA A 124 -0.10 8.99 -1.46
N LEU A 125 -1.02 8.26 -2.08
CA LEU A 125 -2.45 8.51 -1.90
C LEU A 125 -2.87 8.28 -0.45
N ILE A 126 -2.42 7.16 0.15
CA ILE A 126 -2.61 6.83 1.56
C ILE A 126 -1.26 6.87 2.26
N ASN A 127 -1.13 7.67 3.30
CA ASN A 127 0.08 7.81 4.09
C ASN A 127 -0.21 7.56 5.56
N ALA A 128 0.68 6.82 6.23
CA ALA A 128 0.68 6.65 7.67
C ALA A 128 2.13 6.58 8.17
N ASP A 129 2.42 7.28 9.26
CA ASP A 129 3.73 7.30 9.90
C ASP A 129 3.61 7.13 11.42
N GLY A 130 4.36 6.17 11.98
CA GLY A 130 4.41 5.91 13.41
C GLY A 130 3.11 5.39 14.03
N LEU A 131 2.18 4.84 13.23
CA LEU A 131 0.90 4.34 13.74
C LEU A 131 1.03 2.91 14.28
N ASP A 132 0.33 2.64 15.37
CA ASP A 132 0.17 1.30 15.94
C ASP A 132 -1.29 0.84 15.83
N GLY A 133 -1.51 -0.34 15.21
CA GLY A 133 -2.83 -0.93 15.02
C GLY A 133 -3.63 -0.37 13.84
N PHE A 134 -3.00 0.23 12.81
CA PHE A 134 -3.72 0.74 11.65
C PHE A 134 -4.40 -0.37 10.84
N VAL A 135 -5.70 -0.21 10.57
CA VAL A 135 -6.49 -1.15 9.75
C VAL A 135 -6.96 -0.44 8.48
N MET A 136 -6.67 -1.04 7.34
CA MET A 136 -7.17 -0.63 6.04
C MET A 136 -7.81 -1.86 5.36
N CYS A 137 -9.15 -1.91 5.27
CA CYS A 137 -9.82 -3.12 4.82
C CYS A 137 -11.16 -2.86 4.11
N GLY A 138 -11.80 -3.95 3.70
CA GLY A 138 -13.12 -3.96 3.06
C GLY A 138 -13.08 -4.39 1.58
N PRO A 139 -14.23 -4.80 1.02
CA PRO A 139 -14.30 -5.39 -0.32
C PRO A 139 -14.31 -4.36 -1.46
N GLY A 140 -13.96 -3.10 -1.17
CA GLY A 140 -13.93 -2.02 -2.14
C GLY A 140 -12.59 -1.86 -2.84
N THR A 141 -12.41 -0.72 -3.48
CA THR A 141 -11.27 -0.44 -4.34
C THR A 141 -10.56 0.85 -3.94
N ILE A 142 -9.23 0.82 -3.91
CA ILE A 142 -8.37 2.00 -3.91
C ILE A 142 -7.68 2.05 -5.27
N ASP A 143 -7.97 3.08 -6.04
CA ASP A 143 -7.50 3.25 -7.41
C ASP A 143 -6.59 4.47 -7.51
N GLY A 144 -5.35 4.26 -7.92
CA GLY A 144 -4.38 5.36 -8.05
C GLY A 144 -4.66 6.28 -9.24
N ASN A 145 -5.43 5.84 -10.25
CA ASN A 145 -5.71 6.62 -11.45
C ASN A 145 -4.47 7.04 -12.25
N GLY A 146 -3.44 6.18 -12.27
CA GLY A 146 -2.09 6.50 -12.73
C GLY A 146 -1.88 6.73 -14.24
N MET A 147 -2.89 6.52 -15.07
CA MET A 147 -2.76 6.51 -16.54
C MET A 147 -2.08 7.76 -17.11
N ARG A 148 -2.38 8.95 -16.58
CA ARG A 148 -1.77 10.22 -17.01
C ARG A 148 -0.27 10.22 -16.74
N SER A 149 0.16 9.79 -15.58
CA SER A 149 1.57 9.67 -15.20
C SER A 149 2.31 8.62 -16.04
N TRP A 150 1.67 7.48 -16.35
CA TRP A 150 2.29 6.46 -17.19
C TRP A 150 2.56 6.95 -18.61
N LYS A 151 1.61 7.69 -19.18
CA LYS A 151 1.81 8.33 -20.50
C LYS A 151 2.97 9.33 -20.46
N ALA A 152 3.03 10.17 -19.42
CA ALA A 152 4.11 11.14 -19.23
C ALA A 152 5.46 10.45 -19.07
N PHE A 153 5.53 9.36 -18.29
CA PHE A 153 6.72 8.54 -18.11
C PHE A 153 7.26 8.00 -19.44
N TRP A 154 6.43 7.32 -20.23
CA TRP A 154 6.89 6.75 -21.49
C TRP A 154 7.27 7.81 -22.52
N LEU A 155 6.55 8.93 -22.55
CA LEU A 155 6.89 10.06 -23.40
C LEU A 155 8.28 10.63 -23.04
N ARG A 156 8.54 10.85 -21.74
CA ARG A 156 9.83 11.35 -21.27
C ARG A 156 10.96 10.38 -21.59
N ARG A 157 10.76 9.08 -21.39
CA ARG A 157 11.73 8.04 -21.71
C ARG A 157 12.03 7.91 -23.19
N SER A 158 11.09 8.25 -24.06
CA SER A 158 11.34 8.30 -25.51
C SER A 158 12.32 9.41 -25.88
N TRP A 159 12.36 10.49 -25.11
CA TRP A 159 13.30 11.62 -25.32
C TRP A 159 14.62 11.46 -24.56
N ASN A 160 14.55 10.92 -23.35
CA ASN A 160 15.71 10.69 -22.51
C ASN A 160 15.67 9.27 -21.87
N PRO A 161 16.21 8.26 -22.56
CA PRO A 161 16.21 6.88 -22.06
C PRO A 161 17.01 6.67 -20.75
N LYS A 162 17.80 7.67 -20.33
CA LYS A 162 18.59 7.61 -19.09
C LYS A 162 17.87 8.16 -17.87
N CYS A 163 16.62 8.64 -18.01
CA CYS A 163 15.83 9.08 -16.86
C CYS A 163 15.66 7.96 -15.84
N THR A 164 15.81 8.31 -14.57
CA THR A 164 15.57 7.43 -13.41
C THR A 164 14.19 7.67 -12.84
N ASN A 165 13.75 6.82 -11.91
CA ASN A 165 12.51 7.04 -11.18
C ASN A 165 12.55 8.31 -10.31
N LYS A 166 13.73 8.77 -9.92
CA LYS A 166 13.91 10.04 -9.18
C LYS A 166 13.75 11.26 -10.09
N ASP A 167 14.03 11.14 -11.38
CA ASP A 167 13.77 12.20 -12.38
C ASP A 167 12.30 12.25 -12.80
N GLU A 168 11.60 11.11 -12.71
CA GLU A 168 10.23 10.92 -13.15
C GLU A 168 9.33 10.61 -11.95
N GLN A 169 9.33 11.52 -10.98
CA GLN A 169 8.60 11.35 -9.72
C GLN A 169 7.09 11.17 -9.96
N ARG A 170 6.54 10.17 -9.27
CA ARG A 170 5.11 9.80 -9.33
C ARG A 170 4.67 9.30 -7.95
N PRO A 171 3.44 9.61 -7.47
CA PRO A 171 2.97 9.14 -6.18
C PRO A 171 2.82 7.61 -6.12
N ARG A 172 3.11 7.03 -4.96
CA ARG A 172 2.74 5.65 -4.62
C ARG A 172 1.25 5.58 -4.26
N LEU A 173 0.67 4.38 -4.23
CA LEU A 173 -0.71 4.24 -3.76
C LEU A 173 -0.76 4.25 -2.23
N VAL A 174 0.07 3.44 -1.56
CA VAL A 174 0.12 3.37 -0.09
C VAL A 174 1.58 3.49 0.36
N TYR A 175 1.82 4.33 1.35
CA TYR A 175 3.11 4.42 2.03
C TYR A 175 2.92 4.40 3.53
N LEU A 176 3.50 3.41 4.17
CA LEU A 176 3.51 3.26 5.62
C LEU A 176 4.94 3.28 6.12
N SER A 177 5.24 4.15 7.08
CA SER A 177 6.55 4.25 7.70
C SER A 177 6.44 4.13 9.22
N ASN A 178 7.39 3.44 9.85
CA ASN A 178 7.48 3.29 11.30
C ASN A 178 6.19 2.74 11.95
N CYS A 179 5.34 2.04 11.20
CA CYS A 179 4.05 1.53 11.68
C CYS A 179 4.19 0.13 12.26
N LYS A 180 3.31 -0.20 13.23
CA LYS A 180 3.24 -1.52 13.87
C LYS A 180 1.83 -2.07 13.86
N ASN A 181 1.70 -3.41 13.91
CA ASN A 181 0.41 -4.10 14.03
C ASN A 181 -0.59 -3.67 12.95
N VAL A 182 -0.16 -3.60 11.69
CA VAL A 182 -0.98 -3.12 10.58
C VAL A 182 -1.71 -4.28 9.90
N LEU A 183 -2.98 -4.05 9.55
CA LEU A 183 -3.78 -4.98 8.75
C LEU A 183 -4.25 -4.30 7.46
N ILE A 184 -3.90 -4.88 6.32
CA ILE A 184 -4.41 -4.52 4.99
C ILE A 184 -5.16 -5.75 4.46
N ALA A 185 -6.50 -5.66 4.30
CA ALA A 185 -7.28 -6.86 4.00
C ALA A 185 -8.47 -6.63 3.06
N ASP A 186 -8.76 -7.63 2.24
CA ASP A 186 -9.95 -7.75 1.37
C ASP A 186 -10.05 -6.67 0.26
N LEU A 187 -9.06 -5.83 0.10
CA LEU A 187 -9.06 -4.68 -0.80
C LEU A 187 -8.61 -5.02 -2.22
N ASN A 188 -9.18 -4.28 -3.19
CA ASN A 188 -8.59 -4.14 -4.51
C ASN A 188 -7.73 -2.87 -4.54
N LEU A 189 -6.41 -3.03 -4.70
CA LEU A 189 -5.44 -1.94 -4.84
C LEU A 189 -4.99 -1.92 -6.30
N GLN A 190 -5.24 -0.82 -7.01
CA GLN A 190 -4.98 -0.83 -8.45
C GLN A 190 -4.54 0.51 -9.02
N ASN A 191 -3.97 0.44 -10.23
CA ASN A 191 -3.65 1.60 -11.06
C ASN A 191 -2.76 2.64 -10.38
N SER A 192 -1.83 2.20 -9.51
CA SER A 192 -0.87 3.12 -8.89
C SER A 192 -0.07 3.88 -9.94
N HIS A 193 0.30 5.13 -9.66
CA HIS A 193 1.20 5.88 -10.53
C HIS A 193 2.62 5.30 -10.52
N PHE A 194 3.03 4.74 -9.38
CA PHE A 194 4.34 4.17 -9.09
C PHE A 194 4.16 2.90 -8.24
N TRP A 195 5.07 2.53 -7.34
CA TRP A 195 4.93 1.42 -6.41
C TRP A 195 3.55 1.40 -5.76
N THR A 196 2.92 0.23 -5.71
CA THR A 196 1.54 0.15 -5.20
C THR A 196 1.53 0.29 -3.68
N THR A 197 2.26 -0.56 -2.97
CA THR A 197 2.38 -0.41 -1.51
C THR A 197 3.85 -0.43 -1.10
N HIS A 198 4.23 0.46 -0.20
CA HIS A 198 5.59 0.55 0.32
C HIS A 198 5.56 0.63 1.84
N LEU A 199 6.17 -0.36 2.47
CA LEU A 199 6.41 -0.42 3.91
C LEU A 199 7.86 -0.04 4.19
N TYR A 200 8.08 0.89 5.13
CA TYR A 200 9.41 1.27 5.56
C TYR A 200 9.50 1.29 7.08
N HIS A 201 10.45 0.55 7.66
CA HIS A 201 10.59 0.39 9.11
C HIS A 201 9.29 -0.05 9.81
N CYS A 202 8.50 -0.92 9.17
CA CYS A 202 7.27 -1.45 9.73
C CYS A 202 7.49 -2.80 10.38
N ASP A 203 6.66 -3.10 11.36
CA ASP A 203 6.73 -4.32 12.15
C ASP A 203 5.32 -4.91 12.34
N HIS A 204 5.16 -6.23 12.22
CA HIS A 204 3.86 -6.91 12.33
C HIS A 204 2.81 -6.38 11.34
N VAL A 205 3.03 -6.55 10.03
CA VAL A 205 2.10 -6.15 8.97
C VAL A 205 1.52 -7.36 8.25
N LYS A 206 0.21 -7.38 8.09
CA LYS A 206 -0.51 -8.42 7.33
C LYS A 206 -1.16 -7.86 6.08
N TYR A 207 -0.94 -8.54 4.95
CA TYR A 207 -1.75 -8.44 3.73
C TYR A 207 -2.57 -9.72 3.60
N LEU A 208 -3.90 -9.59 3.70
CA LEU A 208 -4.81 -10.74 3.64
C LEU A 208 -5.84 -10.55 2.52
N ASN A 209 -6.00 -11.54 1.65
CA ASN A 209 -7.03 -11.58 0.61
C ASN A 209 -7.04 -10.38 -0.34
N CYS A 210 -5.95 -9.67 -0.49
CA CYS A 210 -5.88 -8.49 -1.34
C CYS A 210 -5.71 -8.86 -2.82
N ARG A 211 -6.28 -8.04 -3.70
CA ARG A 211 -5.96 -8.05 -5.12
C ARG A 211 -5.18 -6.79 -5.46
N ILE A 212 -3.95 -6.96 -5.95
CA ILE A 212 -3.08 -5.86 -6.38
C ILE A 212 -2.86 -5.96 -7.87
N PHE A 213 -3.20 -4.88 -8.61
CA PHE A 213 -3.25 -4.93 -10.05
C PHE A 213 -2.75 -3.65 -10.72
N SER A 214 -1.97 -3.81 -11.80
CA SER A 214 -1.68 -2.74 -12.73
C SER A 214 -1.74 -3.22 -14.18
N PRO A 215 -2.34 -2.44 -15.12
CA PRO A 215 -2.59 -2.89 -16.48
C PRO A 215 -1.35 -2.80 -17.37
N ALA A 216 -1.26 -3.75 -18.33
CA ALA A 216 -0.28 -3.68 -19.43
C ALA A 216 -0.81 -2.94 -20.66
N SER A 217 -2.11 -2.74 -20.77
CA SER A 217 -2.79 -2.13 -21.90
C SER A 217 -3.95 -1.23 -21.42
N PRO A 218 -4.30 -0.13 -22.10
CA PRO A 218 -3.71 0.41 -23.34
C PRO A 218 -2.35 1.11 -23.14
N VAL A 219 -1.95 1.39 -21.90
CA VAL A 219 -0.65 1.93 -21.54
C VAL A 219 -0.08 1.07 -20.42
N LYS A 220 1.11 0.51 -20.63
CA LYS A 220 1.80 -0.26 -19.60
C LYS A 220 2.10 0.66 -18.40
N ALA A 221 1.63 0.27 -17.21
CA ALA A 221 1.95 0.94 -15.97
C ALA A 221 3.42 0.67 -15.59
N PRO A 222 4.29 1.69 -15.50
CA PRO A 222 5.70 1.48 -15.22
C PRO A 222 6.01 1.47 -13.73
N SER A 223 6.91 0.59 -13.29
CA SER A 223 7.42 0.54 -11.91
C SER A 223 6.29 0.46 -10.87
N THR A 224 5.33 -0.45 -11.12
CA THR A 224 4.15 -0.63 -10.26
C THR A 224 4.28 -1.89 -9.42
N ASP A 225 5.40 -2.04 -8.72
CA ASP A 225 5.66 -3.11 -7.76
C ASP A 225 4.45 -3.25 -6.82
N ALA A 226 4.07 -4.49 -6.47
CA ALA A 226 2.86 -4.67 -5.68
C ALA A 226 3.09 -4.36 -4.20
N ILE A 227 4.12 -4.97 -3.60
CA ILE A 227 4.43 -4.83 -2.18
C ILE A 227 5.95 -4.68 -2.02
N ASP A 228 6.38 -3.47 -1.71
CA ASP A 228 7.76 -3.16 -1.34
C ASP A 228 7.94 -3.22 0.17
N ILE A 229 8.76 -4.13 0.65
CA ILE A 229 9.09 -4.35 2.05
C ILE A 229 10.51 -3.83 2.28
N ASP A 230 10.65 -2.69 2.97
CA ASP A 230 11.92 -1.97 3.12
C ASP A 230 12.28 -1.84 4.61
N VAL A 231 13.26 -2.62 5.05
CA VAL A 231 13.73 -2.66 6.45
C VAL A 231 12.59 -3.01 7.43
N CYS A 232 11.87 -4.08 7.18
CA CYS A 232 10.71 -4.48 7.97
C CYS A 232 10.89 -5.84 8.64
N SER A 233 10.10 -6.10 9.68
CA SER A 233 10.04 -7.39 10.35
C SER A 233 8.61 -7.88 10.56
N ASP A 234 8.45 -9.21 10.62
CA ASP A 234 7.18 -9.87 10.88
C ASP A 234 6.09 -9.47 9.87
N ILE A 235 6.29 -9.84 8.61
CA ILE A 235 5.36 -9.53 7.52
C ILE A 235 4.69 -10.81 7.01
N LEU A 236 3.37 -10.80 6.96
CA LEU A 236 2.57 -11.85 6.34
C LEU A 236 1.89 -11.34 5.08
N VAL A 237 2.10 -12.02 3.95
CA VAL A 237 1.33 -11.83 2.71
C VAL A 237 0.63 -13.14 2.40
N LYS A 238 -0.69 -13.18 2.58
CA LYS A 238 -1.45 -14.43 2.44
C LYS A 238 -2.70 -14.28 1.61
N ASN A 239 -2.94 -15.30 0.76
CA ASN A 239 -4.14 -15.41 -0.07
C ASN A 239 -4.36 -14.17 -0.96
N CYS A 240 -3.28 -13.58 -1.47
CA CYS A 240 -3.33 -12.39 -2.33
C CYS A 240 -3.22 -12.79 -3.82
N TYR A 241 -3.87 -11.98 -4.67
CA TYR A 241 -3.68 -12.03 -6.12
C TYR A 241 -2.86 -10.82 -6.56
N LEU A 242 -1.67 -11.07 -7.12
CA LEU A 242 -0.70 -10.04 -7.49
C LEU A 242 -0.44 -10.11 -9.00
N GLU A 243 -0.83 -9.05 -9.72
CA GLU A 243 -0.62 -8.92 -11.17
C GLU A 243 -0.22 -7.48 -11.50
N VAL A 244 1.08 -7.26 -11.70
CA VAL A 244 1.67 -5.92 -11.84
C VAL A 244 2.72 -5.90 -12.95
N ASN A 245 3.09 -4.70 -13.41
CA ASN A 245 4.07 -4.55 -14.49
C ASN A 245 5.50 -4.31 -14.00
N ASP A 246 5.77 -4.66 -12.77
CA ASP A 246 7.11 -4.76 -12.17
C ASP A 246 7.12 -5.95 -11.20
N ASP A 247 7.85 -5.93 -10.11
CA ASP A 247 7.97 -7.03 -9.17
C ASP A 247 6.73 -7.13 -8.25
N SER A 248 6.41 -8.36 -7.78
CA SER A 248 5.23 -8.56 -6.93
C SER A 248 5.53 -8.30 -5.46
N VAL A 249 6.44 -9.05 -4.85
CA VAL A 249 6.88 -8.82 -3.47
C VAL A 249 8.38 -8.55 -3.50
N VAL A 250 8.79 -7.40 -3.01
CA VAL A 250 10.17 -6.91 -3.12
C VAL A 250 10.75 -6.65 -1.75
N LEU A 251 11.90 -7.23 -1.45
CA LEU A 251 12.65 -6.98 -0.23
C LEU A 251 13.70 -5.89 -0.50
N LYS A 252 13.57 -4.75 0.17
CA LYS A 252 14.49 -3.63 0.07
C LYS A 252 15.16 -3.38 1.42
N GLY A 253 16.42 -2.98 1.44
CA GLY A 253 17.17 -2.76 2.68
C GLY A 253 18.20 -1.64 2.57
N GLY A 254 18.48 -1.19 1.35
CA GLY A 254 19.46 -0.16 1.06
C GLY A 254 19.96 -0.30 -0.36
N LYS A 255 20.70 0.70 -0.86
CA LYS A 255 21.23 0.71 -2.21
C LYS A 255 22.61 1.39 -2.26
N GLY A 256 23.43 0.92 -3.21
CA GLY A 256 24.73 1.53 -3.51
C GLY A 256 25.83 1.21 -2.47
N PRO A 257 26.96 1.95 -2.52
CA PRO A 257 28.14 1.62 -1.73
C PRO A 257 27.97 1.79 -0.21
N TRP A 258 26.92 2.46 0.23
CA TRP A 258 26.60 2.70 1.65
C TRP A 258 25.44 1.84 2.17
N ALA A 259 24.97 0.86 1.38
CA ALA A 259 23.82 0.03 1.72
C ALA A 259 23.96 -0.61 3.12
N ASP A 260 25.14 -1.11 3.46
CA ASP A 260 25.40 -1.82 4.71
C ASP A 260 25.73 -0.89 5.88
N THR A 261 25.93 0.39 5.67
CA THR A 261 26.48 1.31 6.69
C THR A 261 25.61 2.52 6.98
N ALA A 262 24.70 2.87 6.08
CA ALA A 262 23.77 3.97 6.30
C ALA A 262 22.77 3.61 7.40
N PRO A 263 22.57 4.46 8.42
CA PRO A 263 21.75 4.12 9.60
C PRO A 263 20.25 3.95 9.28
N GLU A 264 19.80 4.46 8.16
CA GLU A 264 18.42 4.30 7.68
C GLU A 264 18.19 2.98 6.94
N ASN A 265 19.24 2.19 6.70
CA ASN A 265 19.20 0.89 6.06
C ASN A 265 19.19 -0.25 7.07
N GLY A 266 18.75 -1.42 6.63
CA GLY A 266 18.71 -2.59 7.50
C GLY A 266 18.21 -3.84 6.80
N ALA A 267 18.04 -4.90 7.58
CA ALA A 267 17.52 -6.18 7.11
C ALA A 267 16.00 -6.21 7.08
N ASN A 268 15.46 -7.10 6.26
CA ASN A 268 14.10 -7.58 6.37
C ASN A 268 14.14 -8.95 7.09
N GLU A 269 13.28 -9.15 8.06
CA GLU A 269 13.30 -10.34 8.89
C GLU A 269 11.90 -10.96 9.03
N ARG A 270 11.84 -12.29 9.04
CA ARG A 270 10.60 -13.06 9.27
C ARG A 270 9.46 -12.67 8.35
N ILE A 271 9.71 -12.79 7.04
CA ILE A 271 8.73 -12.53 6.00
C ILE A 271 8.12 -13.85 5.55
N LEU A 272 6.80 -14.00 5.65
CA LEU A 272 6.05 -15.16 5.20
C LEU A 272 5.10 -14.77 4.06
N VAL A 273 5.30 -15.39 2.90
CA VAL A 273 4.43 -15.22 1.71
C VAL A 273 3.86 -16.59 1.36
N GLU A 274 2.55 -16.75 1.48
CA GLU A 274 1.91 -18.05 1.26
C GLU A 274 0.53 -17.94 0.58
N ASP A 275 0.11 -19.00 -0.08
CA ASP A 275 -1.19 -19.12 -0.74
C ASP A 275 -1.51 -17.97 -1.73
N CYS A 276 -0.47 -17.33 -2.28
CA CYS A 276 -0.62 -16.23 -3.22
C CYS A 276 -0.66 -16.71 -4.67
N VAL A 277 -1.44 -16.00 -5.49
CA VAL A 277 -1.51 -16.23 -6.93
C VAL A 277 -0.83 -15.06 -7.64
N TYR A 278 0.12 -15.39 -8.49
CA TYR A 278 0.84 -14.41 -9.30
C TYR A 278 0.32 -14.45 -10.73
N GLY A 279 -0.19 -13.32 -11.21
CA GLY A 279 -0.41 -13.07 -12.62
C GLY A 279 0.88 -12.66 -13.33
N PHE A 280 0.79 -11.74 -14.29
CA PHE A 280 2.00 -11.17 -14.88
C PHE A 280 2.77 -10.33 -13.84
N CYS A 281 4.09 -10.54 -13.76
CA CYS A 281 5.03 -9.72 -12.99
C CYS A 281 6.45 -9.95 -13.53
N HIS A 282 7.44 -9.10 -13.14
CA HIS A 282 8.83 -9.33 -13.48
C HIS A 282 9.46 -10.38 -12.54
N GLY A 283 9.21 -10.28 -11.23
CA GLY A 283 9.59 -11.24 -10.21
C GLY A 283 8.46 -11.47 -9.22
N CYS A 284 8.25 -12.74 -8.81
CA CYS A 284 7.24 -13.06 -7.81
C CYS A 284 7.69 -12.63 -6.41
N LEU A 285 8.96 -12.90 -6.09
CA LEU A 285 9.67 -12.48 -4.89
C LEU A 285 11.09 -12.08 -5.31
N THR A 286 11.50 -10.87 -5.01
CA THR A 286 12.80 -10.30 -5.43
C THR A 286 13.51 -9.61 -4.27
#